data_5023fea331c430970c25ff400c08d548
#
_entry.id   5023fea331c430970c25ff400c08d548
#
_cell.length_a   1.000
_cell.length_b   1.000
_cell.length_c   1.000
_cell.angle_alpha   90.00
_cell.angle_beta   90.00
_cell.angle_gamma   90.00
#
_symmetry.space_group_name_H-M   'P 1'
#
loop_
_entity.id
_entity.type
_entity.pdbx_description
1 polymer ?
#
loop_
_entity_poly.entity_id
_entity_poly.type
_entity_poly.pdbx_seq_one_letter_code
_entity_poly.pdbx_strand_id
1 'polypeptide(L)'
;MIRASEVREQQHKARKLRLEERYSKQIKEVEGLIIQAIKKDETKITIPMEVSGELTLQLSILGLVVHSKEWEEFKALLEENGYTILYFENKVIISWDELDQFLFV
;
A
#
# COMPACT_ATOMS: atom_id res chain seq x y z
N MET A 1 -19.76 -9.07 -30.15
CA MET A 1 -18.62 -8.17 -30.03
C MET A 1 -18.40 -7.81 -28.56
N ILE A 2 -17.15 -7.83 -28.10
CA ILE A 2 -16.81 -7.50 -26.71
C ILE A 2 -17.05 -6.01 -26.45
N ARG A 3 -17.73 -5.67 -25.37
CA ARG A 3 -17.98 -4.28 -24.99
C ARG A 3 -16.72 -3.65 -24.42
N ALA A 4 -16.52 -2.35 -24.65
CA ALA A 4 -15.36 -1.63 -24.13
C ALA A 4 -15.25 -1.71 -22.59
N SER A 5 -16.39 -1.69 -21.91
CA SER A 5 -16.43 -1.84 -20.44
C SER A 5 -15.87 -3.19 -19.98
N GLU A 6 -16.16 -4.27 -20.71
CA GLU A 6 -15.64 -5.59 -20.40
C GLU A 6 -14.13 -5.68 -20.63
N VAL A 7 -13.65 -5.06 -21.72
CA VAL A 7 -12.21 -5.01 -22.01
C VAL A 7 -11.46 -4.25 -20.91
N ARG A 8 -11.99 -3.10 -20.48
CA ARG A 8 -11.38 -2.31 -19.41
C ARG A 8 -11.35 -3.08 -18.10
N GLU A 9 -12.42 -3.81 -17.79
CA GLU A 9 -12.49 -4.62 -16.57
C GLU A 9 -11.45 -5.74 -16.60
N GLN A 10 -11.30 -6.44 -17.72
CA GLN A 10 -10.32 -7.51 -17.87
C GLN A 10 -8.90 -6.97 -17.80
N GLN A 11 -8.63 -5.81 -18.40
CA GLN A 11 -7.33 -5.16 -18.32
C GLN A 11 -7.00 -4.75 -16.89
N HIS A 12 -7.98 -4.25 -16.17
CA HIS A 12 -7.82 -3.87 -14.77
C HIS A 12 -7.46 -5.06 -13.90
N LYS A 13 -8.16 -6.18 -14.07
CA LYS A 13 -7.88 -7.43 -13.34
C LYS A 13 -6.49 -7.96 -13.66
N ALA A 14 -6.11 -7.98 -14.94
CA ALA A 14 -4.79 -8.45 -15.35
C ALA A 14 -3.67 -7.58 -14.79
N ARG A 15 -3.88 -6.26 -14.78
CA ARG A 15 -2.93 -5.30 -14.20
C ARG A 15 -2.77 -5.52 -12.70
N LYS A 16 -3.88 -5.72 -11.99
CA LYS A 16 -3.88 -5.97 -10.56
C LYS A 16 -3.08 -7.25 -10.24
N LEU A 17 -3.31 -8.33 -10.97
CA LEU A 17 -2.58 -9.58 -10.78
C LEU A 17 -1.08 -9.41 -11.00
N ARG A 18 -0.69 -8.66 -12.02
CA ARG A 18 0.74 -8.39 -12.28
C ARG A 18 1.39 -7.60 -11.15
N LEU A 19 0.68 -6.64 -10.59
CA LEU A 19 1.18 -5.85 -9.47
C LEU A 19 1.27 -6.70 -8.20
N GLU A 20 0.29 -7.57 -7.96
CA GLU A 20 0.31 -8.47 -6.80
C GLU A 20 1.49 -9.44 -6.89
N GLU A 21 1.80 -9.94 -8.07
CA GLU A 21 2.97 -10.80 -8.27
C GLU A 21 4.27 -10.02 -8.07
N ARG A 22 4.36 -8.82 -8.64
CA ARG A 22 5.56 -7.97 -8.53
C ARG A 22 5.88 -7.61 -7.09
N TYR A 23 4.84 -7.29 -6.31
CA TYR A 23 5.00 -6.84 -4.92
C TYR A 23 4.62 -7.91 -3.90
N SER A 24 4.68 -9.18 -4.28
CA SER A 24 4.29 -10.29 -3.39
C SER A 24 5.05 -10.30 -2.06
N LYS A 25 6.33 -9.94 -2.08
CA LYS A 25 7.16 -9.88 -0.88
C LYS A 25 6.66 -8.76 0.05
N GLN A 26 6.41 -7.59 -0.50
CA GLN A 26 5.91 -6.44 0.27
C GLN A 26 4.50 -6.69 0.81
N ILE A 27 3.65 -7.35 0.02
CA ILE A 27 2.30 -7.74 0.45
C ILE A 27 2.39 -8.65 1.68
N LYS A 28 3.26 -9.65 1.66
CA LYS A 28 3.43 -10.57 2.80
C LYS A 28 3.91 -9.85 4.05
N GLU A 29 4.83 -8.89 3.90
CA GLU A 29 5.30 -8.09 5.03
C GLU A 29 4.17 -7.27 5.64
N VAL A 30 3.38 -6.60 4.82
CA VAL A 30 2.23 -5.80 5.27
C VAL A 30 1.18 -6.69 5.93
N GLU A 31 0.85 -7.84 5.32
CA GLU A 31 -0.12 -8.76 5.89
C GLU A 31 0.32 -9.29 7.25
N GLY A 32 1.62 -9.58 7.40
CA GLY A 32 2.17 -10.00 8.69
C GLY A 32 1.99 -8.93 9.77
N LEU A 33 2.23 -7.67 9.43
CA LEU A 33 2.02 -6.54 10.34
C LEU A 33 0.54 -6.36 10.68
N ILE A 34 -0.33 -6.52 9.70
CA ILE A 34 -1.79 -6.43 9.89
C ILE A 34 -2.27 -7.50 10.87
N ILE A 35 -1.81 -8.74 10.71
CA ILE A 35 -2.18 -9.84 11.60
C ILE A 35 -1.76 -9.54 13.03
N GLN A 36 -0.56 -9.00 13.23
CA GLN A 36 -0.08 -8.60 14.55
C GLN A 36 -0.92 -7.47 15.15
N ALA A 37 -1.30 -6.50 14.32
CA ALA A 37 -2.14 -5.38 14.75
C ALA A 37 -3.54 -5.85 15.17
N ILE A 38 -4.12 -6.79 14.44
CA ILE A 38 -5.42 -7.37 14.77
C ILE A 38 -5.38 -8.05 16.13
N LYS A 39 -4.29 -8.76 16.44
CA LYS A 39 -4.12 -9.41 17.75
C LYS A 39 -4.04 -8.40 18.91
N LYS A 40 -3.60 -7.18 18.63
CA LYS A 40 -3.53 -6.09 19.61
C LYS A 40 -4.75 -5.18 19.58
N ASP A 41 -5.77 -5.54 18.80
CA ASP A 41 -7.00 -4.76 18.60
C ASP A 41 -6.71 -3.36 18.04
N GLU A 42 -5.74 -3.25 17.14
CA GLU A 42 -5.40 -2.02 16.45
C GLU A 42 -5.99 -2.03 15.04
N THR A 43 -6.23 -0.85 14.48
CA THR A 43 -6.86 -0.68 13.15
C THR A 43 -5.90 -0.11 12.11
N LYS A 44 -4.61 -0.07 12.44
CA LYS A 44 -3.59 0.50 11.56
C LYS A 44 -2.22 -0.09 11.87
N ILE A 45 -1.33 0.04 10.90
CA ILE A 45 0.09 -0.30 11.06
C ILE A 45 0.91 0.93 10.69
N THR A 46 2.10 1.03 11.27
CA THR A 46 3.03 2.13 11.03
C THR A 46 4.32 1.58 10.46
N ILE A 47 4.78 2.17 9.36
CA ILE A 47 6.04 1.80 8.73
C ILE A 47 6.97 3.01 8.79
N PRO A 48 8.11 2.92 9.51
CA PRO A 48 9.05 4.03 9.59
C PRO A 48 9.73 4.30 8.26
N MET A 49 10.02 5.56 8.00
CA MET A 49 10.82 6.00 6.87
C MET A 49 12.22 6.32 7.36
N GLU A 50 13.23 5.82 6.65
CA GLU A 50 14.63 6.05 6.98
C GLU A 50 15.33 6.76 5.84
N VAL A 51 16.26 7.65 6.18
CA VAL A 51 17.12 8.28 5.18
C VAL A 51 18.18 7.26 4.77
N SER A 52 18.19 6.90 3.49
CA SER A 52 19.14 5.95 2.93
C SER A 52 20.02 6.67 1.92
N GLY A 53 21.35 6.62 2.12
CA GLY A 53 22.32 7.18 1.20
C GLY A 53 22.14 8.67 0.96
N GLU A 54 21.88 9.05 -0.30
CA GLU A 54 21.82 10.44 -0.75
C GLU A 54 20.43 11.05 -0.58
N LEU A 55 19.98 11.29 0.66
CA LEU A 55 18.73 11.99 0.95
C LEU A 55 17.46 11.34 0.40
N THR A 56 17.50 10.03 0.14
CA THR A 56 16.31 9.26 -0.25
C THR A 56 15.62 8.69 1.00
N LEU A 57 14.30 8.88 1.09
CA LEU A 57 13.51 8.29 2.14
C LEU A 57 13.08 6.88 1.71
N GLN A 58 13.42 5.89 2.52
CA GLN A 58 13.09 4.50 2.26
C GLN A 58 12.19 3.95 3.37
N LEU A 59 11.18 3.18 2.96
CA LEU A 59 10.33 2.45 3.91
C LEU A 59 11.11 1.21 4.38
N SER A 60 11.51 1.21 5.65
CA SER A 60 12.53 0.30 6.18
C SER A 60 12.20 -1.19 6.04
N ILE A 61 10.94 -1.57 6.18
CA ILE A 61 10.54 -2.98 6.09
C ILE A 61 10.30 -3.40 4.64
N LEU A 62 9.76 -2.50 3.83
CA LEU A 62 9.34 -2.80 2.47
C LEU A 62 10.47 -2.67 1.45
N GLY A 63 11.54 -1.96 1.80
CA GLY A 63 12.63 -1.70 0.87
C GLY A 63 12.24 -0.81 -0.31
N LEU A 64 11.16 -0.07 -0.18
CA LEU A 64 10.65 0.82 -1.22
C LEU A 64 11.02 2.27 -0.91
N VAL A 65 11.46 2.99 -1.92
CA VAL A 65 11.79 4.41 -1.79
C VAL A 65 10.50 5.23 -1.91
N VAL A 66 10.28 6.12 -0.93
CA VAL A 66 9.11 7.02 -0.93
C VAL A 66 9.15 7.90 -2.18
N HIS A 67 8.01 8.09 -2.81
CA HIS A 67 7.81 8.83 -4.06
C HIS A 67 8.43 8.18 -5.31
N SER A 68 8.94 6.94 -5.20
CA SER A 68 9.34 6.19 -6.38
C SER A 68 8.12 5.65 -7.11
N LYS A 69 8.32 5.24 -8.36
CA LYS A 69 7.27 4.59 -9.15
C LYS A 69 6.78 3.31 -8.46
N GLU A 70 7.70 2.55 -7.90
CA GLU A 70 7.41 1.30 -7.20
C GLU A 70 6.53 1.54 -5.98
N TRP A 71 6.84 2.56 -5.20
CA TRP A 71 6.02 2.91 -4.05
C TRP A 71 4.62 3.36 -4.49
N GLU A 72 4.54 4.19 -5.53
CA GLU A 72 3.24 4.67 -6.02
C GLU A 72 2.36 3.52 -6.54
N GLU A 73 2.95 2.54 -7.22
CA GLU A 73 2.24 1.36 -7.67
C GLU A 73 1.73 0.52 -6.49
N PHE A 74 2.59 0.28 -5.50
CA PHE A 74 2.23 -0.48 -4.31
C PHE A 74 1.17 0.23 -3.48
N LYS A 75 1.31 1.53 -3.30
CA LYS A 75 0.34 2.38 -2.61
C LYS A 75 -1.04 2.29 -3.28
N ALA A 76 -1.08 2.42 -4.61
CA ALA A 76 -2.32 2.30 -5.37
C ALA A 76 -2.97 0.93 -5.17
N LEU A 77 -2.16 -0.13 -5.13
CA LEU A 77 -2.64 -1.48 -4.88
C LEU A 77 -3.30 -1.60 -3.51
N LEU A 78 -2.71 -1.00 -2.48
CA LEU A 78 -3.28 -0.97 -1.14
C LEU A 78 -4.59 -0.19 -1.11
N GLU A 79 -4.61 0.97 -1.75
CA GLU A 79 -5.80 1.83 -1.79
C GLU A 79 -6.97 1.13 -2.51
N GLU A 80 -6.69 0.40 -3.58
CA GLU A 80 -7.71 -0.39 -4.28
C GLU A 80 -8.31 -1.48 -3.40
N ASN A 81 -7.55 -1.98 -2.43
CA ASN A 81 -8.02 -2.99 -1.48
C ASN A 81 -8.67 -2.37 -0.24
N GLY A 82 -8.91 -1.07 -0.24
CA GLY A 82 -9.65 -0.40 0.81
C GLY A 82 -8.82 0.20 1.94
N TYR A 83 -7.50 0.17 1.82
CA TYR A 83 -6.61 0.76 2.82
C TYR A 83 -6.44 2.26 2.59
N THR A 84 -6.28 3.01 3.67
CA THR A 84 -5.96 4.44 3.64
C THR A 84 -4.49 4.62 3.99
N ILE A 85 -3.78 5.39 3.18
CA ILE A 85 -2.36 5.65 3.36
C ILE A 85 -2.18 7.09 3.85
N LEU A 86 -1.54 7.23 5.00
CA LEU A 86 -1.30 8.53 5.63
C LEU A 86 0.19 8.74 5.85
N TYR A 87 0.65 9.96 5.57
CA TYR A 87 2.02 10.35 5.85
C TYR A 87 2.05 11.20 7.11
N PHE A 88 2.86 10.82 8.07
CA PHE A 88 2.96 11.56 9.32
C PHE A 88 4.41 11.61 9.79
N GLU A 89 5.01 12.82 9.74
CA GLU A 89 6.41 13.05 10.09
C GLU A 89 7.36 12.15 9.29
N ASN A 90 7.96 11.15 9.94
CA ASN A 90 8.90 10.22 9.32
C ASN A 90 8.36 8.80 9.23
N LYS A 91 7.05 8.65 9.04
CA LYS A 91 6.41 7.34 8.97
C LYS A 91 5.22 7.35 8.03
N VAL A 92 4.90 6.18 7.52
CA VAL A 92 3.70 5.92 6.73
C VAL A 92 2.76 5.10 7.58
N ILE A 93 1.49 5.51 7.64
CA ILE A 93 0.45 4.79 8.36
C ILE A 93 -0.48 4.16 7.34
N ILE A 94 -0.69 2.85 7.46
CA ILE A 94 -1.64 2.11 6.63
C ILE A 94 -2.81 1.73 7.53
N SER A 95 -3.98 2.29 7.26
CA SER A 95 -5.16 2.14 8.10
C SER A 95 -6.29 1.44 7.33
N TRP A 96 -7.08 0.65 8.06
CA TRP A 96 -8.31 0.06 7.54
C TRP A 96 -9.53 0.50 8.34
N ASP A 97 -9.36 1.50 9.21
CA ASP A 97 -10.48 2.09 9.94
C ASP A 97 -11.29 2.96 8.98
N GLU A 98 -12.58 2.71 8.89
CA GLU A 98 -13.49 3.45 8.03
C GLU A 98 -13.54 4.94 8.37
N LEU A 99 -13.36 5.29 9.64
CA LEU A 99 -13.35 6.69 10.09
C LEU A 99 -12.19 7.48 9.50
N ASP A 100 -11.04 6.85 9.31
CA ASP A 100 -9.87 7.50 8.74
C ASP A 100 -10.07 7.91 7.28
N GLN A 101 -10.96 7.23 6.56
CA GLN A 101 -11.27 7.57 5.18
C GLN A 101 -12.00 8.90 5.05
N PHE A 102 -12.74 9.31 6.08
CA PHE A 102 -13.49 10.56 6.07
C PHE A 102 -12.70 11.76 6.55
N LEU A 103 -11.66 11.53 7.33
CA LEU A 103 -10.84 12.60 7.90
C LEU A 103 -9.90 13.27 6.88
N PHE A 104 -9.61 12.59 5.76
CA PHE A 104 -8.60 13.01 4.79
C PHE A 104 -9.14 13.18 3.37
N VAL A 105 -10.43 13.28 3.26
CA VAL A 105 -11.09 13.56 1.97
C VAL A 105 -11.15 15.05 1.70
#